data_562aa49cd71c3e52feac99231d20b257
#
_entry.id   562aa49cd71c3e52feac99231d20b257
#
_cell.length_a   1.000
_cell.length_b   1.000
_cell.length_c   1.000
_cell.angle_alpha   90.00
_cell.angle_beta   90.00
_cell.angle_gamma   90.00
#
_symmetry.space_group_name_H-M   'P 1'
#
loop_
_entity.id
_entity.type
_entity.pdbx_description
1 polymer ?
#
loop_
_entity_poly.entity_id
_entity_poly.type
_entity_poly.pdbx_seq_one_letter_code
_entity_poly.pdbx_strand_id
1 'polypeptide(L)'
;MCTTTGTAQAVTTPASAEEAGPLLTIPLEPVDAVSVTTLVDNVTDLLAVDVGPARRPFIGDATRGPSPLFEDGWLYEGLVAEHGFSVLVTVERGGTAHRILFDAGLSPDALVINMRRLGLDPRDVEIIVLSHGHSDHTTGLDGFVRAVGRASLPVLIHPDFWNRRRLMIPGRDPVELPTTSRRALEGAGFTIVEERQPSFLLDGSVLITGEVDRTSGFEPGFPPQQALRDGRWEPDPLVLDDQALIVHVRDRGLVVLTGCGHAGIVNITRYARRLTGIGQVYAVMGGFHLGGPLFEPLIPRVCEELERLSPSVIVPAHCTGWAAQRVFADRFPGAFIPNTVGTRFDL
;
A
#
# COMPACT_ATOMS: atom_id res chain seq x y z
N MET A 1 27.96 -31.56 31.66
CA MET A 1 27.53 -32.32 30.48
C MET A 1 26.04 -32.57 30.61
N CYS A 2 25.24 -31.83 29.89
CA CYS A 2 23.85 -32.16 29.58
C CYS A 2 23.53 -31.41 28.30
N THR A 3 23.54 -32.13 27.21
CA THR A 3 23.15 -31.72 25.88
C THR A 3 21.64 -31.87 25.74
N THR A 4 20.91 -30.79 25.55
CA THR A 4 19.50 -30.83 25.09
C THR A 4 19.46 -30.31 23.66
N THR A 5 19.34 -31.27 22.74
CA THR A 5 19.04 -31.05 21.34
C THR A 5 17.55 -30.68 21.20
N GLY A 6 17.27 -29.40 20.92
CA GLY A 6 15.95 -28.96 20.51
C GLY A 6 15.73 -29.29 19.03
N THR A 7 14.83 -30.19 18.75
CA THR A 7 14.37 -30.51 17.41
C THR A 7 13.53 -29.36 16.85
N ALA A 8 14.03 -28.73 15.79
CA ALA A 8 13.26 -27.80 14.98
C ALA A 8 12.14 -28.60 14.29
N GLN A 9 10.89 -28.27 14.60
CA GLN A 9 9.75 -28.77 13.85
C GLN A 9 9.76 -28.13 12.45
N ALA A 10 9.85 -28.97 11.46
CA ALA A 10 9.73 -28.60 10.05
C ALA A 10 8.31 -28.06 9.79
N VAL A 11 8.27 -26.82 9.34
CA VAL A 11 7.04 -26.23 8.76
C VAL A 11 6.73 -27.02 7.48
N THR A 12 5.66 -27.77 7.49
CA THR A 12 5.17 -28.47 6.30
C THR A 12 4.77 -27.43 5.25
N THR A 13 5.50 -27.45 4.14
CA THR A 13 5.16 -26.73 2.91
C THR A 13 3.80 -27.19 2.41
N PRO A 14 2.86 -26.29 2.06
CA PRO A 14 1.65 -26.71 1.33
C PRO A 14 2.02 -27.26 -0.04
N ALA A 15 1.24 -28.24 -0.48
CA ALA A 15 1.43 -29.01 -1.69
C ALA A 15 1.68 -28.17 -2.94
N SER A 16 2.44 -28.75 -3.86
CA SER A 16 2.82 -28.32 -5.20
C SER A 16 1.76 -27.49 -5.96
N ALA A 17 2.22 -26.45 -6.64
CA ALA A 17 1.48 -25.47 -7.45
C ALA A 17 0.82 -26.05 -8.73
N GLU A 18 0.15 -27.16 -8.66
CA GLU A 18 -0.37 -27.88 -9.87
C GLU A 18 -1.89 -28.04 -9.99
N GLU A 19 -2.73 -27.48 -9.10
CA GLU A 19 -4.19 -27.61 -9.25
C GLU A 19 -5.02 -26.35 -8.92
N ALA A 20 -4.56 -25.16 -9.28
CA ALA A 20 -5.49 -24.05 -9.43
C ALA A 20 -6.10 -24.13 -10.83
N GLY A 21 -7.35 -24.59 -10.92
CA GLY A 21 -8.13 -24.58 -12.17
C GLY A 21 -8.12 -23.18 -12.81
N PRO A 22 -8.50 -23.05 -14.10
CA PRO A 22 -8.48 -21.76 -14.77
C PRO A 22 -9.36 -20.77 -14.00
N LEU A 23 -8.73 -19.73 -13.40
CA LEU A 23 -9.47 -18.61 -12.85
C LEU A 23 -10.28 -17.98 -13.99
N LEU A 24 -11.56 -17.73 -13.72
CA LEU A 24 -12.35 -16.90 -14.62
C LEU A 24 -11.66 -15.54 -14.74
N THR A 25 -11.26 -15.19 -15.97
CA THR A 25 -10.68 -13.88 -16.24
C THR A 25 -11.73 -12.83 -16.00
N ILE A 26 -11.41 -11.84 -15.20
CA ILE A 26 -12.30 -10.74 -14.85
C ILE A 26 -11.99 -9.58 -15.80
N PRO A 27 -12.91 -9.15 -16.68
CA PRO A 27 -12.65 -8.05 -17.59
C PRO A 27 -12.46 -6.76 -16.78
N LEU A 28 -11.31 -6.15 -16.90
CA LEU A 28 -10.99 -4.85 -16.32
C LEU A 28 -11.04 -3.80 -17.42
N GLU A 29 -11.96 -2.84 -17.26
CA GLU A 29 -12.17 -1.77 -18.24
C GLU A 29 -10.95 -0.82 -18.26
N PRO A 30 -10.36 -0.56 -19.44
CA PRO A 30 -9.19 0.32 -19.52
C PRO A 30 -9.57 1.77 -19.25
N VAL A 31 -8.71 2.47 -18.51
CA VAL A 31 -8.81 3.90 -18.23
C VAL A 31 -7.92 4.70 -19.19
N ASP A 32 -8.22 5.99 -19.34
CA ASP A 32 -7.45 6.88 -20.21
C ASP A 32 -6.15 7.33 -19.55
N ALA A 33 -6.20 7.58 -18.22
CA ALA A 33 -5.04 7.90 -17.38
C ALA A 33 -5.30 7.53 -15.92
N VAL A 34 -4.23 7.32 -15.17
CA VAL A 34 -4.26 7.25 -13.71
C VAL A 34 -3.14 8.09 -13.14
N SER A 35 -3.42 8.90 -12.13
CA SER A 35 -2.37 9.54 -11.36
C SER A 35 -2.39 9.06 -9.91
N VAL A 36 -1.21 8.88 -9.33
CA VAL A 36 -1.02 8.45 -7.94
C VAL A 36 -0.21 9.53 -7.22
N THR A 37 -0.81 10.21 -6.26
CA THR A 37 -0.14 11.24 -5.46
C THR A 37 0.16 10.67 -4.07
N THR A 38 1.43 10.63 -3.70
CA THR A 38 1.87 10.17 -2.38
C THR A 38 1.54 11.20 -1.31
N LEU A 39 0.65 10.83 -0.39
CA LEU A 39 0.21 11.69 0.72
C LEU A 39 0.98 11.41 2.01
N VAL A 40 1.32 10.15 2.29
CA VAL A 40 2.11 9.70 3.45
C VAL A 40 3.12 8.66 2.99
N ASP A 41 4.39 8.86 3.35
CA ASP A 41 5.50 7.91 3.19
C ASP A 41 6.64 8.30 4.13
N ASN A 42 7.67 7.47 4.19
CA ASN A 42 8.82 7.60 5.10
C ASN A 42 9.76 8.78 4.77
N VAL A 43 9.65 9.38 3.59
CA VAL A 43 10.64 10.35 3.08
C VAL A 43 9.97 11.58 2.50
N THR A 44 10.51 12.77 2.83
CA THR A 44 10.34 14.02 2.08
C THR A 44 11.68 14.44 1.49
N ASP A 45 11.70 14.94 0.27
CA ASP A 45 12.91 15.45 -0.38
C ASP A 45 12.57 16.68 -1.24
N LEU A 46 12.99 17.85 -0.77
CA LEU A 46 12.76 19.14 -1.45
C LEU A 46 13.66 19.33 -2.68
N LEU A 47 14.69 18.50 -2.83
CA LEU A 47 15.66 18.58 -3.94
C LEU A 47 15.41 17.51 -5.01
N ALA A 48 14.42 16.64 -4.79
CA ALA A 48 14.05 15.65 -5.77
C ALA A 48 13.53 16.33 -7.05
N VAL A 49 13.96 15.80 -8.20
CA VAL A 49 13.58 16.31 -9.52
C VAL A 49 12.60 15.38 -10.21
N ASP A 50 11.87 15.91 -11.18
CA ASP A 50 11.00 15.11 -12.04
C ASP A 50 11.80 14.03 -12.78
N VAL A 51 11.24 12.81 -12.83
CA VAL A 51 11.83 11.70 -13.57
C VAL A 51 10.74 10.76 -14.11
N GLY A 52 10.79 10.45 -15.41
CA GLY A 52 9.74 9.65 -16.04
C GLY A 52 8.34 10.20 -15.78
N PRO A 53 7.40 9.39 -15.24
CA PRO A 53 6.07 9.85 -14.89
C PRO A 53 6.00 10.63 -13.56
N ALA A 54 7.06 10.67 -12.75
CA ALA A 54 7.04 11.33 -11.44
C ALA A 54 7.18 12.85 -11.57
N ARG A 55 6.25 13.59 -10.94
CA ARG A 55 6.26 15.06 -10.78
C ARG A 55 6.46 15.36 -9.31
N ARG A 56 7.44 16.20 -9.02
CA ARG A 56 7.84 16.56 -7.66
C ARG A 56 7.25 17.90 -7.23
N PRO A 57 6.83 18.04 -5.96
CA PRO A 57 6.39 19.34 -5.46
C PRO A 57 7.58 20.30 -5.43
N PHE A 58 7.38 21.49 -5.98
CA PHE A 58 8.39 22.55 -5.91
C PHE A 58 8.17 23.41 -4.66
N ILE A 59 9.22 23.63 -3.86
CA ILE A 59 9.12 24.39 -2.60
C ILE A 59 8.56 25.80 -2.79
N GLY A 60 8.81 26.42 -3.96
CA GLY A 60 8.31 27.76 -4.28
C GLY A 60 6.79 27.85 -4.41
N ASP A 61 6.11 26.71 -4.67
CA ASP A 61 4.65 26.62 -4.74
C ASP A 61 4.02 26.32 -3.38
N ALA A 62 4.85 26.05 -2.36
CA ALA A 62 4.36 25.72 -1.02
C ALA A 62 3.70 26.94 -0.34
N THR A 63 2.66 26.67 0.43
CA THR A 63 1.98 27.67 1.25
C THR A 63 2.96 28.32 2.24
N ARG A 64 2.83 29.62 2.45
CA ARG A 64 3.54 30.35 3.51
C ARG A 64 2.73 30.32 4.79
N GLY A 65 3.38 29.89 5.88
CA GLY A 65 2.81 29.89 7.22
C GLY A 65 3.49 30.95 8.11
N PRO A 66 2.84 31.38 9.21
CA PRO A 66 3.42 32.32 10.16
C PRO A 66 4.58 31.67 10.93
N SER A 67 5.69 32.42 11.09
CA SER A 67 6.85 31.99 11.89
C SER A 67 7.53 33.18 12.56
N PRO A 68 7.18 33.47 13.82
CA PRO A 68 7.68 34.68 14.51
C PRO A 68 9.19 34.73 14.75
N LEU A 69 9.89 33.60 14.59
CA LEU A 69 11.34 33.50 14.80
C LEU A 69 12.15 33.71 13.50
N PHE A 70 11.48 33.91 12.37
CA PHE A 70 12.14 34.18 11.09
C PHE A 70 11.99 35.64 10.70
N GLU A 71 12.97 36.17 9.96
CA GLU A 71 12.85 37.48 9.33
C GLU A 71 11.56 37.53 8.50
N ASP A 72 10.87 38.63 8.52
CA ASP A 72 9.55 38.83 7.89
C ASP A 72 8.41 37.94 8.46
N GLY A 73 8.66 37.14 9.48
CA GLY A 73 7.65 36.41 10.25
C GLY A 73 6.95 35.25 9.52
N TRP A 74 7.58 34.67 8.50
CA TRP A 74 6.98 33.56 7.75
C TRP A 74 7.99 32.45 7.39
N LEU A 75 7.46 31.26 7.05
CA LEU A 75 8.20 30.13 6.48
C LEU A 75 7.37 29.43 5.39
N TYR A 76 8.01 28.59 4.58
CA TYR A 76 7.28 27.64 3.75
C TYR A 76 6.79 26.45 4.59
N GLU A 77 5.52 26.07 4.44
CA GLU A 77 4.95 24.87 5.07
C GLU A 77 5.40 23.63 4.31
N GLY A 78 6.50 22.99 4.74
CA GLY A 78 7.02 21.75 4.15
C GLY A 78 6.12 20.53 4.40
N LEU A 79 6.20 19.52 3.55
CA LEU A 79 5.46 18.26 3.71
C LEU A 79 6.01 17.46 4.90
N VAL A 80 5.16 16.58 5.47
CA VAL A 80 5.48 15.75 6.65
C VAL A 80 5.65 14.30 6.20
N ALA A 81 6.78 13.69 6.55
CA ALA A 81 7.03 12.26 6.39
C ALA A 81 6.83 11.53 7.72
N GLU A 82 6.36 10.29 7.65
CA GLU A 82 6.23 9.39 8.80
C GLU A 82 6.29 7.93 8.35
N HIS A 83 6.49 7.00 9.30
CA HIS A 83 6.40 5.58 8.98
C HIS A 83 4.92 5.18 8.81
N GLY A 84 4.40 5.35 7.62
CA GLY A 84 3.04 5.05 7.23
C GLY A 84 2.88 5.17 5.73
N PHE A 85 1.73 4.78 5.21
CA PHE A 85 1.46 4.86 3.78
C PHE A 85 0.07 5.41 3.50
N SER A 86 -0.01 6.33 2.54
CA SER A 86 -1.28 6.79 1.96
C SER A 86 -1.02 7.44 0.61
N VAL A 87 -1.90 7.16 -0.34
CA VAL A 87 -1.88 7.81 -1.66
C VAL A 87 -3.29 8.20 -2.10
N LEU A 88 -3.37 9.28 -2.87
CA LEU A 88 -4.57 9.65 -3.62
C LEU A 88 -4.43 9.11 -5.04
N VAL A 89 -5.31 8.21 -5.42
CA VAL A 89 -5.42 7.66 -6.78
C VAL A 89 -6.51 8.41 -7.51
N THR A 90 -6.16 9.08 -8.62
CA THR A 90 -7.13 9.72 -9.51
C THR A 90 -7.20 8.91 -10.80
N VAL A 91 -8.39 8.42 -11.11
CA VAL A 91 -8.67 7.60 -12.31
C VAL A 91 -9.45 8.43 -13.29
N GLU A 92 -8.95 8.55 -14.52
CA GLU A 92 -9.61 9.32 -15.58
C GLU A 92 -10.15 8.39 -16.67
N ARG A 93 -11.44 8.48 -16.95
CA ARG A 93 -12.12 7.73 -18.00
C ARG A 93 -13.22 8.56 -18.65
N GLY A 94 -13.18 8.67 -19.98
CA GLY A 94 -14.21 9.38 -20.75
C GLY A 94 -14.39 10.83 -20.34
N GLY A 95 -13.34 11.52 -19.90
CA GLY A 95 -13.36 12.91 -19.45
C GLY A 95 -13.86 13.12 -18.01
N THR A 96 -14.14 12.04 -17.28
CA THR A 96 -14.48 12.08 -15.84
C THR A 96 -13.32 11.59 -15.01
N ALA A 97 -13.01 12.31 -13.92
CA ALA A 97 -11.97 11.95 -12.97
C ALA A 97 -12.61 11.56 -11.63
N HIS A 98 -12.21 10.41 -11.09
CA HIS A 98 -12.64 9.88 -9.80
C HIS A 98 -11.47 9.76 -8.84
N ARG A 99 -11.68 10.04 -7.56
CA ARG A 99 -10.63 10.06 -6.53
C ARG A 99 -10.86 9.00 -5.46
N ILE A 100 -9.87 8.12 -5.31
CA ILE A 100 -9.81 7.06 -4.30
C ILE A 100 -8.69 7.38 -3.33
N LEU A 101 -8.98 7.44 -2.04
CA LEU A 101 -7.95 7.42 -1.01
C LEU A 101 -7.59 5.96 -0.74
N PHE A 102 -6.32 5.61 -0.97
CA PHE A 102 -5.79 4.29 -0.66
C PHE A 102 -4.87 4.42 0.56
N ASP A 103 -5.27 3.80 1.68
CA ASP A 103 -4.68 3.92 3.01
C ASP A 103 -4.67 5.35 3.60
N ALA A 104 -4.30 5.49 4.88
CA ALA A 104 -4.43 6.77 5.59
C ALA A 104 -3.20 7.16 6.45
N GLY A 105 -2.15 6.36 6.48
CA GLY A 105 -0.94 6.66 7.27
C GLY A 105 -1.04 6.34 8.76
N LEU A 106 0.00 6.72 9.51
CA LEU A 106 0.20 6.36 10.92
C LEU A 106 -0.28 7.43 11.91
N SER A 107 0.01 8.69 11.67
CA SER A 107 -0.40 9.75 12.60
C SER A 107 -1.76 10.32 12.23
N PRO A 108 -2.54 10.80 13.21
CA PRO A 108 -3.88 11.32 12.95
C PRO A 108 -3.93 12.49 11.98
N ASP A 109 -2.86 13.27 11.84
CA ASP A 109 -2.91 14.56 11.15
C ASP A 109 -2.05 14.67 9.91
N ALA A 110 -1.02 13.80 9.72
CA ALA A 110 -0.05 13.92 8.60
C ALA A 110 -0.74 13.88 7.24
N LEU A 111 -1.68 12.96 7.03
CA LEU A 111 -2.48 12.85 5.82
C LEU A 111 -3.13 14.18 5.44
N VAL A 112 -3.91 14.77 6.34
CA VAL A 112 -4.68 15.99 6.07
C VAL A 112 -3.77 17.22 5.96
N ILE A 113 -2.70 17.26 6.74
CA ILE A 113 -1.67 18.32 6.62
C ILE A 113 -1.07 18.30 5.22
N ASN A 114 -0.67 17.13 4.74
CA ASN A 114 -0.07 16.99 3.41
C ASN A 114 -1.08 17.27 2.28
N MET A 115 -2.32 16.77 2.39
CA MET A 115 -3.37 17.11 1.43
C MET A 115 -3.54 18.64 1.31
N ARG A 116 -3.69 19.33 2.44
CA ARG A 116 -3.82 20.80 2.46
C ARG A 116 -2.63 21.49 1.81
N ARG A 117 -1.40 21.07 2.15
CA ARG A 117 -0.15 21.67 1.63
C ARG A 117 0.07 21.40 0.14
N LEU A 118 -0.53 20.34 -0.38
CA LEU A 118 -0.55 20.02 -1.80
C LEU A 118 -1.76 20.62 -2.55
N GLY A 119 -2.60 21.41 -1.87
CA GLY A 119 -3.80 22.00 -2.48
C GLY A 119 -4.90 20.99 -2.79
N LEU A 120 -4.90 19.81 -2.13
CA LEU A 120 -5.89 18.77 -2.28
C LEU A 120 -6.98 18.89 -1.19
N ASP A 121 -8.24 18.88 -1.59
CA ASP A 121 -9.36 18.91 -0.65
C ASP A 121 -9.75 17.47 -0.24
N PRO A 122 -9.72 17.11 1.05
CA PRO A 122 -10.19 15.81 1.51
C PRO A 122 -11.64 15.49 1.12
N ARG A 123 -12.46 16.51 0.91
CA ARG A 123 -13.88 16.36 0.51
C ARG A 123 -14.06 15.88 -0.93
N ASP A 124 -13.01 15.96 -1.75
CA ASP A 124 -13.02 15.46 -3.13
C ASP A 124 -12.81 13.93 -3.20
N VAL A 125 -12.48 13.27 -2.09
CA VAL A 125 -12.39 11.81 -2.01
C VAL A 125 -13.78 11.20 -2.11
N GLU A 126 -13.95 10.26 -3.03
CA GLU A 126 -15.24 9.60 -3.31
C GLU A 126 -15.32 8.21 -2.67
N ILE A 127 -14.17 7.53 -2.56
CA ILE A 127 -14.05 6.15 -2.06
C ILE A 127 -12.77 6.05 -1.23
N ILE A 128 -12.83 5.29 -0.14
CA ILE A 128 -11.64 4.89 0.62
C ILE A 128 -11.43 3.38 0.44
N VAL A 129 -10.21 2.98 0.17
CA VAL A 129 -9.77 1.58 0.15
C VAL A 129 -8.68 1.43 1.20
N LEU A 130 -8.83 0.50 2.11
CA LEU A 130 -7.78 0.18 3.08
C LEU A 130 -7.16 -1.16 2.71
N SER A 131 -5.84 -1.15 2.52
CA SER A 131 -5.10 -2.34 2.09
C SER A 131 -5.16 -3.46 3.11
N HIS A 132 -4.98 -3.14 4.38
CA HIS A 132 -5.05 -4.07 5.51
C HIS A 132 -5.17 -3.33 6.85
N GLY A 133 -5.35 -4.07 7.95
CA GLY A 133 -5.70 -3.49 9.25
C GLY A 133 -4.52 -3.07 10.15
N HIS A 134 -3.31 -2.86 9.64
CA HIS A 134 -2.22 -2.28 10.43
C HIS A 134 -2.41 -0.78 10.64
N SER A 135 -1.99 -0.28 11.81
CA SER A 135 -2.26 1.10 12.23
C SER A 135 -1.54 2.16 11.40
N ASP A 136 -0.39 1.83 10.81
CA ASP A 136 0.37 2.71 9.93
C ASP A 136 -0.27 2.92 8.54
N HIS A 137 -1.42 2.29 8.31
CA HIS A 137 -2.28 2.46 7.14
C HIS A 137 -3.66 3.06 7.48
N THR A 138 -4.01 3.18 8.77
CA THR A 138 -5.40 3.47 9.16
C THR A 138 -5.57 4.64 10.11
N THR A 139 -4.57 5.01 10.90
CA THR A 139 -4.72 5.99 11.99
C THR A 139 -5.02 7.41 11.49
N GLY A 140 -4.56 7.76 10.28
CA GLY A 140 -4.86 9.07 9.66
C GLY A 140 -6.34 9.28 9.32
N LEU A 141 -7.17 8.24 9.38
CA LEU A 141 -8.63 8.38 9.24
C LEU A 141 -9.22 9.30 10.31
N ASP A 142 -8.61 9.39 11.50
CA ASP A 142 -9.05 10.34 12.55
C ASP A 142 -8.98 11.78 12.08
N GLY A 143 -7.87 12.18 11.47
CA GLY A 143 -7.69 13.52 10.90
C GLY A 143 -8.58 13.75 9.69
N PHE A 144 -8.70 12.73 8.84
CA PHE A 144 -9.56 12.78 7.67
C PHE A 144 -11.02 13.04 8.08
N VAL A 145 -11.57 12.31 9.05
CA VAL A 145 -12.93 12.52 9.58
C VAL A 145 -13.08 13.93 10.13
N ARG A 146 -12.10 14.45 10.89
CA ARG A 146 -12.15 15.83 11.39
C ARG A 146 -12.18 16.88 10.26
N ALA A 147 -11.51 16.62 9.16
CA ALA A 147 -11.42 17.54 8.02
C ALA A 147 -12.69 17.55 7.16
N VAL A 148 -13.26 16.37 6.89
CA VAL A 148 -14.45 16.25 6.04
C VAL A 148 -15.76 16.38 6.81
N GLY A 149 -15.74 16.20 8.14
CA GLY A 149 -16.93 16.07 8.97
C GLY A 149 -17.60 14.71 8.77
N ARG A 150 -18.92 14.64 8.99
CA ARG A 150 -19.68 13.42 8.76
C ARG A 150 -19.85 13.18 7.25
N ALA A 151 -19.14 12.22 6.73
CA ALA A 151 -19.15 11.86 5.31
C ALA A 151 -19.82 10.50 5.10
N SER A 152 -20.73 10.40 4.14
CA SER A 152 -21.29 9.11 3.69
C SER A 152 -20.37 8.53 2.61
N LEU A 153 -19.12 8.23 2.97
CA LEU A 153 -18.14 7.65 2.05
C LEU A 153 -18.09 6.13 2.18
N PRO A 154 -18.06 5.39 1.07
CA PRO A 154 -17.78 3.97 1.10
C PRO A 154 -16.32 3.73 1.48
N VAL A 155 -16.12 2.78 2.41
CA VAL A 155 -14.79 2.27 2.81
C VAL A 155 -14.75 0.80 2.48
N LEU A 156 -13.95 0.43 1.50
CA LEU A 156 -13.75 -0.96 1.11
C LEU A 156 -12.60 -1.57 1.90
N ILE A 157 -12.88 -2.68 2.55
CA ILE A 157 -11.94 -3.44 3.39
C ILE A 157 -12.15 -4.95 3.23
N HIS A 158 -11.17 -5.71 3.69
CA HIS A 158 -11.32 -7.14 3.85
C HIS A 158 -11.96 -7.50 5.21
N PRO A 159 -12.76 -8.59 5.36
CA PRO A 159 -13.36 -8.97 6.64
C PRO A 159 -12.37 -9.19 7.80
N ASP A 160 -11.15 -9.69 7.51
CA ASP A 160 -10.12 -9.92 8.53
C ASP A 160 -9.40 -8.64 9.00
N PHE A 161 -9.71 -7.49 8.39
CA PHE A 161 -9.22 -6.16 8.78
C PHE A 161 -9.45 -5.82 10.26
N TRP A 162 -10.52 -6.33 10.86
CA TRP A 162 -10.91 -6.06 12.24
C TRP A 162 -10.18 -6.92 13.28
N ASN A 163 -9.34 -7.86 12.85
CA ASN A 163 -8.63 -8.74 13.75
C ASN A 163 -7.71 -7.94 14.67
N ARG A 164 -7.82 -8.17 15.99
CA ARG A 164 -6.80 -7.70 16.93
C ARG A 164 -5.51 -8.46 16.65
N ARG A 165 -4.41 -7.72 16.58
CA ARG A 165 -3.09 -8.27 16.19
C ARG A 165 -2.03 -7.97 17.22
N ARG A 166 -1.02 -8.84 17.28
CA ARG A 166 0.22 -8.60 18.02
C ARG A 166 1.43 -9.15 17.27
N LEU A 167 2.59 -8.59 17.58
CA LEU A 167 3.87 -9.03 17.04
C LEU A 167 4.62 -9.87 18.08
N MET A 168 5.17 -10.98 17.64
CA MET A 168 6.03 -11.88 18.38
C MET A 168 7.48 -11.62 17.97
N ILE A 169 8.16 -10.72 18.69
CA ILE A 169 9.55 -10.36 18.42
C ILE A 169 10.45 -11.23 19.31
N PRO A 170 11.43 -12.00 18.76
CA PRO A 170 12.32 -12.82 19.55
C PRO A 170 13.02 -12.03 20.67
N GLY A 171 12.96 -12.54 21.89
CA GLY A 171 13.57 -11.92 23.08
C GLY A 171 12.85 -10.69 23.63
N ARG A 172 11.61 -10.40 23.19
CA ARG A 172 10.76 -9.34 23.71
C ARG A 172 9.38 -9.87 24.08
N ASP A 173 8.68 -9.14 24.95
CA ASP A 173 7.27 -9.40 25.20
C ASP A 173 6.45 -9.13 23.93
N PRO A 174 5.29 -9.83 23.76
CA PRO A 174 4.40 -9.57 22.64
C PRO A 174 3.96 -8.11 22.59
N VAL A 175 3.99 -7.51 21.41
CA VAL A 175 3.56 -6.12 21.17
C VAL A 175 2.18 -6.12 20.53
N GLU A 176 1.14 -5.74 21.27
CA GLU A 176 -0.19 -5.56 20.69
C GLU A 176 -0.21 -4.33 19.77
N LEU A 177 -0.85 -4.48 18.61
CA LEU A 177 -1.03 -3.40 17.65
C LEU A 177 -2.41 -2.73 17.85
N PRO A 178 -2.52 -1.40 17.66
CA PRO A 178 -3.82 -0.74 17.62
C PRO A 178 -4.71 -1.35 16.55
N THR A 179 -6.00 -1.45 16.84
CA THR A 179 -7.00 -2.01 15.93
C THR A 179 -8.07 -0.97 15.65
N THR A 180 -8.36 -0.73 14.38
CA THR A 180 -9.42 0.19 13.95
C THR A 180 -10.79 -0.30 14.44
N SER A 181 -11.63 0.62 14.90
CA SER A 181 -12.95 0.31 15.44
C SER A 181 -14.04 0.45 14.35
N ARG A 182 -14.68 -0.67 14.00
CA ARG A 182 -15.87 -0.67 13.12
C ARG A 182 -16.92 0.35 13.58
N ARG A 183 -17.29 0.28 14.87
CA ARG A 183 -18.28 1.19 15.45
C ARG A 183 -17.90 2.67 15.32
N ALA A 184 -16.60 2.98 15.43
CA ALA A 184 -16.13 4.35 15.30
C ALA A 184 -16.26 4.84 13.84
N LEU A 185 -15.89 4.01 12.85
CA LEU A 185 -16.01 4.36 11.45
C LEU A 185 -17.48 4.52 11.03
N GLU A 186 -18.36 3.60 11.42
CA GLU A 186 -19.82 3.70 11.17
C GLU A 186 -20.41 4.95 11.86
N GLY A 187 -19.97 5.23 13.10
CA GLY A 187 -20.36 6.44 13.83
C GLY A 187 -19.91 7.75 13.18
N ALA A 188 -18.78 7.72 12.47
CA ALA A 188 -18.28 8.84 11.66
C ALA A 188 -19.07 9.03 10.34
N GLY A 189 -19.89 8.06 9.96
CA GLY A 189 -20.76 8.11 8.80
C GLY A 189 -20.26 7.30 7.60
N PHE A 190 -19.15 6.55 7.75
CA PHE A 190 -18.66 5.69 6.67
C PHE A 190 -19.58 4.50 6.41
N THR A 191 -19.75 4.17 5.13
CA THR A 191 -20.43 2.96 4.68
C THR A 191 -19.38 1.86 4.50
N ILE A 192 -19.33 0.90 5.42
CA ILE A 192 -18.36 -0.19 5.37
C ILE A 192 -18.79 -1.23 4.34
N VAL A 193 -17.91 -1.50 3.38
CA VAL A 193 -18.05 -2.56 2.38
C VAL A 193 -16.98 -3.60 2.65
N GLU A 194 -17.39 -4.77 3.09
CA GLU A 194 -16.48 -5.90 3.36
C GLU A 194 -16.51 -6.89 2.21
N GLU A 195 -15.34 -7.12 1.61
CA GLU A 195 -15.24 -8.08 0.52
C GLU A 195 -13.93 -8.89 0.65
N ARG A 196 -14.05 -10.20 0.51
CA ARG A 196 -12.95 -11.16 0.56
C ARG A 196 -12.44 -11.50 -0.85
N GLN A 197 -13.35 -11.46 -1.80
CA GLN A 197 -13.12 -11.79 -3.20
C GLN A 197 -12.73 -10.54 -4.00
N PRO A 198 -12.15 -10.72 -5.19
CA PRO A 198 -11.91 -9.60 -6.09
C PRO A 198 -13.20 -8.78 -6.33
N SER A 199 -13.10 -7.47 -6.17
CA SER A 199 -14.23 -6.56 -6.33
C SER A 199 -13.91 -5.37 -7.21
N PHE A 200 -14.94 -4.82 -7.85
CA PHE A 200 -14.80 -3.69 -8.77
C PHE A 200 -15.28 -2.39 -8.17
N LEU A 201 -14.59 -1.32 -8.53
CA LEU A 201 -15.01 0.06 -8.33
C LEU A 201 -15.12 0.76 -9.70
N LEU A 202 -15.84 1.88 -9.74
CA LEU A 202 -15.90 2.77 -10.89
C LEU A 202 -16.27 2.03 -12.20
N ASP A 203 -17.39 1.32 -12.17
CA ASP A 203 -17.93 0.59 -13.33
C ASP A 203 -16.91 -0.35 -14.00
N GLY A 204 -16.14 -1.05 -13.19
CA GLY A 204 -15.17 -2.03 -13.67
C GLY A 204 -13.81 -1.47 -14.07
N SER A 205 -13.52 -0.20 -13.79
CA SER A 205 -12.23 0.43 -14.15
C SER A 205 -11.14 0.21 -13.10
N VAL A 206 -11.51 -0.09 -11.86
CA VAL A 206 -10.60 -0.37 -10.76
C VAL A 206 -10.96 -1.72 -10.14
N LEU A 207 -9.96 -2.57 -9.95
CA LEU A 207 -10.09 -3.86 -9.32
C LEU A 207 -9.36 -3.83 -7.97
N ILE A 208 -10.02 -4.25 -6.90
CA ILE A 208 -9.41 -4.56 -5.61
C ILE A 208 -9.31 -6.06 -5.51
N THR A 209 -8.11 -6.56 -5.21
CA THR A 209 -7.80 -8.00 -5.33
C THR A 209 -8.53 -8.89 -4.33
N GLY A 210 -8.93 -8.36 -3.17
CA GLY A 210 -9.28 -9.22 -2.06
C GLY A 210 -8.09 -10.09 -1.65
N GLU A 211 -8.34 -11.31 -1.18
CA GLU A 211 -7.28 -12.25 -0.83
C GLU A 211 -6.42 -12.62 -2.04
N VAL A 212 -5.12 -12.49 -1.88
CA VAL A 212 -4.14 -12.75 -2.95
C VAL A 212 -3.68 -14.19 -2.93
N ASP A 213 -3.80 -14.88 -4.07
CA ASP A 213 -3.23 -16.20 -4.26
C ASP A 213 -1.71 -16.20 -4.22
N ARG A 214 -1.13 -17.09 -3.41
CA ARG A 214 0.32 -17.18 -3.18
C ARG A 214 0.93 -18.30 -4.01
N THR A 215 1.60 -17.92 -5.10
CA THR A 215 2.18 -18.85 -6.08
C THR A 215 3.70 -18.78 -6.20
N SER A 216 4.34 -17.78 -5.55
CA SER A 216 5.80 -17.61 -5.65
C SER A 216 6.60 -18.69 -4.90
N GLY A 217 6.01 -19.28 -3.85
CA GLY A 217 6.63 -20.30 -3.02
C GLY A 217 7.79 -19.78 -2.12
N PHE A 218 8.08 -18.47 -2.11
CA PHE A 218 9.16 -17.89 -1.31
C PHE A 218 8.76 -16.63 -0.53
N GLU A 219 7.64 -16.01 -0.83
CA GLU A 219 7.11 -14.86 -0.09
C GLU A 219 6.29 -15.36 1.11
N PRO A 220 6.80 -15.28 2.35
CA PRO A 220 6.25 -16.00 3.50
C PRO A 220 5.07 -15.30 4.17
N GLY A 221 4.72 -14.09 3.72
CA GLY A 221 3.82 -13.19 4.45
C GLY A 221 4.54 -12.50 5.60
N PHE A 222 3.92 -12.42 6.79
CA PHE A 222 4.48 -11.77 7.98
C PHE A 222 4.51 -12.72 9.19
N PRO A 223 5.47 -13.65 9.25
CA PRO A 223 5.55 -14.70 10.28
C PRO A 223 5.49 -14.25 11.73
N PRO A 224 5.99 -13.04 12.13
CA PRO A 224 5.89 -12.59 13.51
C PRO A 224 4.47 -12.25 13.99
N GLN A 225 3.48 -12.18 13.09
CA GLN A 225 2.12 -11.76 13.43
C GLN A 225 1.30 -12.88 14.05
N GLN A 226 0.50 -12.50 15.04
CA GLN A 226 -0.60 -13.28 15.57
C GLN A 226 -1.89 -12.46 15.53
N ALA A 227 -3.01 -13.13 15.35
CA ALA A 227 -4.36 -12.55 15.47
C ALA A 227 -5.12 -13.17 16.64
N LEU A 228 -6.00 -12.39 17.25
CA LEU A 228 -6.91 -12.84 18.31
C LEU A 228 -8.18 -13.40 17.67
N ARG A 229 -8.36 -14.73 17.71
CA ARG A 229 -9.56 -15.42 17.21
C ARG A 229 -10.18 -16.24 18.33
N ASP A 230 -11.47 -16.12 18.55
CA ASP A 230 -12.22 -16.82 19.60
C ASP A 230 -11.57 -16.75 21.00
N GLY A 231 -11.00 -15.57 21.34
CA GLY A 231 -10.33 -15.32 22.61
C GLY A 231 -8.94 -15.94 22.75
N ARG A 232 -8.35 -16.45 21.67
CA ARG A 232 -7.00 -17.04 21.64
C ARG A 232 -6.12 -16.36 20.61
N TRP A 233 -4.84 -16.17 20.97
CA TRP A 233 -3.83 -15.70 20.03
C TRP A 233 -3.33 -16.85 19.18
N GLU A 234 -3.51 -16.72 17.88
CA GLU A 234 -3.11 -17.73 16.89
C GLU A 234 -2.15 -17.12 15.86
N PRO A 235 -1.20 -17.91 15.29
CA PRO A 235 -0.37 -17.43 14.19
C PRO A 235 -1.22 -16.91 13.04
N ASP A 236 -0.83 -15.73 12.51
CA ASP A 236 -1.51 -15.07 11.38
C ASP A 236 -0.47 -14.58 10.35
N PRO A 237 0.40 -15.48 9.87
CA PRO A 237 1.51 -15.08 9.01
C PRO A 237 1.06 -14.63 7.62
N LEU A 238 -0.12 -15.04 7.17
CA LEU A 238 -0.55 -14.74 5.81
C LEU A 238 -1.09 -13.32 5.65
N VAL A 239 -1.58 -12.67 6.73
CA VAL A 239 -2.19 -11.34 6.62
C VAL A 239 -3.18 -11.32 5.45
N LEU A 240 -4.24 -12.16 5.55
CA LEU A 240 -5.16 -12.41 4.42
C LEU A 240 -5.90 -11.16 3.94
N ASP A 241 -5.98 -10.15 4.78
CA ASP A 241 -6.57 -8.85 4.45
C ASP A 241 -5.67 -7.94 3.60
N ASP A 242 -4.41 -8.34 3.32
CA ASP A 242 -3.49 -7.55 2.48
C ASP A 242 -3.92 -7.60 1.01
N GLN A 243 -4.65 -6.58 0.60
CA GLN A 243 -5.21 -6.43 -0.75
C GLN A 243 -4.55 -5.28 -1.51
N ALA A 244 -4.59 -5.37 -2.84
CA ALA A 244 -3.99 -4.42 -3.76
C ALA A 244 -5.05 -3.76 -4.66
N LEU A 245 -4.75 -2.56 -5.14
CA LEU A 245 -5.54 -1.84 -6.14
C LEU A 245 -4.91 -1.98 -7.51
N ILE A 246 -5.70 -2.38 -8.51
CA ILE A 246 -5.26 -2.65 -9.87
C ILE A 246 -6.05 -1.76 -10.84
N VAL A 247 -5.33 -1.12 -11.76
CA VAL A 247 -5.90 -0.33 -12.85
C VAL A 247 -5.27 -0.77 -14.17
N HIS A 248 -6.06 -0.86 -15.23
CA HIS A 248 -5.56 -1.07 -16.58
C HIS A 248 -5.50 0.26 -17.32
N VAL A 249 -4.30 0.78 -17.55
CA VAL A 249 -4.11 1.99 -18.36
C VAL A 249 -4.05 1.60 -19.85
N ARG A 250 -4.88 2.24 -20.66
CA ARG A 250 -4.97 1.98 -22.09
C ARG A 250 -3.61 2.01 -22.77
N ASP A 251 -3.32 0.99 -23.58
CA ASP A 251 -2.06 0.82 -24.32
C ASP A 251 -0.78 0.75 -23.48
N ARG A 252 -0.88 0.77 -22.14
CA ARG A 252 0.28 0.70 -21.24
C ARG A 252 0.33 -0.58 -20.39
N GLY A 253 -0.83 -1.11 -19.96
CA GLY A 253 -0.91 -2.29 -19.13
C GLY A 253 -1.35 -2.01 -17.70
N LEU A 254 -1.06 -2.95 -16.79
CA LEU A 254 -1.51 -2.90 -15.39
C LEU A 254 -0.65 -1.95 -14.56
N VAL A 255 -1.31 -1.11 -13.77
CA VAL A 255 -0.76 -0.44 -12.59
C VAL A 255 -1.18 -1.25 -11.36
N VAL A 256 -0.20 -1.71 -10.59
CA VAL A 256 -0.38 -2.51 -9.37
C VAL A 256 0.07 -1.68 -8.18
N LEU A 257 -0.86 -1.32 -7.30
CA LEU A 257 -0.62 -0.52 -6.11
C LEU A 257 -0.88 -1.35 -4.85
N THR A 258 0.11 -1.40 -3.96
CA THR A 258 0.05 -2.13 -2.68
C THR A 258 0.16 -1.18 -1.49
N GLY A 259 -0.34 -1.57 -0.33
CA GLY A 259 -0.05 -0.92 0.96
C GLY A 259 1.30 -1.35 1.49
N CYS A 260 1.34 -2.48 2.21
CA CYS A 260 2.58 -3.14 2.63
C CYS A 260 3.04 -4.26 1.69
N GLY A 261 2.11 -4.92 1.00
CA GLY A 261 2.45 -6.08 0.17
C GLY A 261 2.87 -7.31 0.98
N HIS A 262 2.19 -7.56 2.12
CA HIS A 262 2.43 -8.77 2.93
C HIS A 262 2.13 -10.07 2.17
N ALA A 263 1.23 -10.00 1.21
CA ALA A 263 0.96 -11.14 0.31
C ALA A 263 2.18 -11.49 -0.57
N GLY A 264 3.13 -10.58 -0.69
CA GLY A 264 4.30 -10.65 -1.56
C GLY A 264 4.07 -9.93 -2.88
N ILE A 265 4.99 -9.02 -3.24
CA ILE A 265 4.84 -8.19 -4.44
C ILE A 265 4.82 -9.03 -5.72
N VAL A 266 5.53 -10.16 -5.75
CA VAL A 266 5.51 -11.09 -6.88
C VAL A 266 4.18 -11.82 -6.96
N ASN A 267 3.67 -12.31 -5.83
CA ASN A 267 2.35 -12.94 -5.75
C ASN A 267 1.24 -11.98 -6.20
N ILE A 268 1.24 -10.74 -5.68
CA ILE A 268 0.25 -9.71 -6.01
C ILE A 268 0.27 -9.43 -7.52
N THR A 269 1.46 -9.20 -8.10
CA THR A 269 1.59 -8.88 -9.53
C THR A 269 1.18 -10.05 -10.42
N ARG A 270 1.56 -11.27 -10.07
CA ARG A 270 1.13 -12.49 -10.77
C ARG A 270 -0.38 -12.68 -10.68
N TYR A 271 -0.95 -12.44 -9.50
CA TYR A 271 -2.38 -12.56 -9.28
C TYR A 271 -3.16 -11.53 -10.09
N ALA A 272 -2.73 -10.28 -10.13
CA ALA A 272 -3.32 -9.23 -10.96
C ALA A 272 -3.35 -9.64 -12.44
N ARG A 273 -2.25 -10.16 -12.98
CA ARG A 273 -2.17 -10.67 -14.36
C ARG A 273 -3.12 -11.83 -14.63
N ARG A 274 -3.22 -12.78 -13.71
CA ARG A 274 -4.13 -13.93 -13.84
C ARG A 274 -5.59 -13.51 -13.78
N LEU A 275 -5.96 -12.65 -12.83
CA LEU A 275 -7.33 -12.17 -12.68
C LEU A 275 -7.82 -11.42 -13.92
N THR A 276 -6.98 -10.58 -14.48
CA THR A 276 -7.38 -9.69 -15.59
C THR A 276 -7.11 -10.27 -16.96
N GLY A 277 -6.26 -11.30 -17.06
CA GLY A 277 -5.76 -11.79 -18.35
C GLY A 277 -4.80 -10.84 -19.06
N ILE A 278 -4.45 -9.70 -18.44
CA ILE A 278 -3.56 -8.69 -19.03
C ILE A 278 -2.13 -9.03 -18.66
N GLY A 279 -1.31 -9.38 -19.66
CA GLY A 279 0.07 -9.81 -19.46
C GLY A 279 1.05 -8.67 -19.17
N GLN A 280 0.79 -7.47 -19.68
CA GLN A 280 1.68 -6.32 -19.55
C GLN A 280 1.51 -5.64 -18.19
N VAL A 281 2.61 -5.48 -17.45
CA VAL A 281 2.67 -4.71 -16.22
C VAL A 281 3.34 -3.38 -16.52
N TYR A 282 2.62 -2.29 -16.34
CA TYR A 282 3.15 -0.95 -16.56
C TYR A 282 3.87 -0.42 -15.33
N ALA A 283 3.21 -0.44 -14.18
CA ALA A 283 3.79 0.05 -12.93
C ALA A 283 3.52 -0.89 -11.75
N VAL A 284 4.50 -0.99 -10.85
CA VAL A 284 4.38 -1.65 -9.54
C VAL A 284 4.79 -0.64 -8.47
N MET A 285 3.88 -0.33 -7.54
CA MET A 285 4.04 0.79 -6.60
C MET A 285 3.60 0.43 -5.18
N GLY A 286 4.20 1.06 -4.18
CA GLY A 286 3.83 0.93 -2.78
C GLY A 286 4.84 0.16 -1.93
N GLY A 287 4.43 -0.35 -0.77
CA GLY A 287 5.25 -1.16 0.10
C GLY A 287 5.45 -2.58 -0.44
N PHE A 288 6.68 -3.09 -0.40
CA PHE A 288 7.02 -4.46 -0.82
C PHE A 288 7.48 -5.34 0.35
N HIS A 289 7.39 -4.83 1.56
CA HIS A 289 7.72 -5.49 2.83
C HIS A 289 9.04 -6.27 2.81
N LEU A 290 10.11 -5.63 2.35
CA LEU A 290 11.44 -6.24 2.20
C LEU A 290 12.47 -5.71 3.22
N GLY A 291 12.04 -4.90 4.18
CA GLY A 291 12.90 -4.35 5.22
C GLY A 291 13.18 -5.32 6.36
N GLY A 292 14.41 -5.26 6.88
CA GLY A 292 14.83 -6.02 8.06
C GLY A 292 15.32 -7.44 7.78
N PRO A 293 15.94 -8.08 8.80
CA PRO A 293 16.73 -9.30 8.62
C PRO A 293 15.94 -10.53 8.17
N LEU A 294 14.62 -10.51 8.38
CA LEU A 294 13.74 -11.61 7.96
C LEU A 294 13.45 -11.57 6.46
N PHE A 295 13.37 -10.38 5.86
CA PHE A 295 12.90 -10.16 4.49
C PHE A 295 14.02 -9.77 3.52
N GLU A 296 15.08 -9.11 3.98
CA GLU A 296 16.22 -8.74 3.13
C GLU A 296 16.82 -9.92 2.34
N PRO A 297 16.90 -11.16 2.88
CA PRO A 297 17.35 -12.31 2.11
C PRO A 297 16.50 -12.65 0.88
N LEU A 298 15.26 -12.16 0.80
CA LEU A 298 14.36 -12.38 -0.32
C LEU A 298 14.61 -11.43 -1.50
N ILE A 299 15.31 -10.30 -1.27
CA ILE A 299 15.50 -9.23 -2.25
C ILE A 299 16.04 -9.74 -3.59
N PRO A 300 17.09 -10.59 -3.65
CA PRO A 300 17.61 -11.07 -4.94
C PRO A 300 16.56 -11.82 -5.76
N ARG A 301 15.76 -12.65 -5.07
CA ARG A 301 14.72 -13.47 -5.74
C ARG A 301 13.54 -12.62 -6.20
N VAL A 302 13.14 -11.64 -5.40
CA VAL A 302 12.11 -10.66 -5.82
C VAL A 302 12.57 -9.90 -7.04
N CYS A 303 13.84 -9.47 -7.10
CA CYS A 303 14.40 -8.80 -8.28
C CYS A 303 14.34 -9.70 -9.54
N GLU A 304 14.77 -10.96 -9.44
CA GLU A 304 14.71 -11.92 -10.55
C GLU A 304 13.29 -12.09 -11.10
N GLU A 305 12.29 -12.14 -10.22
CA GLU A 305 10.90 -12.25 -10.63
C GLU A 305 10.35 -10.95 -11.22
N LEU A 306 10.72 -9.80 -10.67
CA LEU A 306 10.36 -8.50 -11.25
C LEU A 306 11.02 -8.29 -12.63
N GLU A 307 12.24 -8.78 -12.85
CA GLU A 307 12.86 -8.79 -14.19
C GLU A 307 12.02 -9.59 -15.21
N ARG A 308 11.50 -10.76 -14.81
CA ARG A 308 10.61 -11.57 -15.66
C ARG A 308 9.25 -10.92 -15.90
N LEU A 309 8.72 -10.22 -14.92
CA LEU A 309 7.47 -9.47 -15.02
C LEU A 309 7.64 -8.17 -15.83
N SER A 310 8.88 -7.66 -15.88
CA SER A 310 9.33 -6.52 -16.70
C SER A 310 8.45 -5.27 -16.57
N PRO A 311 8.15 -4.76 -15.36
CA PRO A 311 7.42 -3.51 -15.22
C PRO A 311 8.23 -2.33 -15.76
N SER A 312 7.55 -1.39 -16.41
CA SER A 312 8.19 -0.17 -16.93
C SER A 312 8.50 0.85 -15.84
N VAL A 313 7.76 0.79 -14.72
CA VAL A 313 7.90 1.68 -13.56
C VAL A 313 7.86 0.85 -12.28
N ILE A 314 8.86 1.06 -11.41
CA ILE A 314 8.95 0.42 -10.07
C ILE A 314 9.13 1.53 -9.04
N VAL A 315 8.14 1.68 -8.15
CA VAL A 315 8.13 2.70 -7.10
C VAL A 315 8.04 2.03 -5.73
N PRO A 316 9.16 1.51 -5.19
CA PRO A 316 9.17 0.91 -3.87
C PRO A 316 9.12 2.01 -2.80
N ALA A 317 8.16 1.89 -1.89
CA ALA A 317 7.83 2.86 -0.86
C ALA A 317 7.79 2.22 0.54
N HIS A 318 7.55 2.99 1.56
CA HIS A 318 7.14 2.60 2.90
C HIS A 318 7.99 1.46 3.52
N CYS A 319 7.42 0.27 3.74
CA CYS A 319 8.05 -0.88 4.39
C CYS A 319 9.05 -1.64 3.49
N THR A 320 9.30 -1.19 2.27
CA THR A 320 10.29 -1.83 1.37
C THR A 320 11.71 -1.84 1.96
N GLY A 321 12.09 -0.79 2.68
CA GLY A 321 13.38 -0.68 3.35
C GLY A 321 14.54 -0.26 2.42
N TRP A 322 15.55 0.38 3.01
CA TRP A 322 16.69 0.96 2.27
C TRP A 322 17.54 -0.06 1.53
N ALA A 323 17.73 -1.25 2.11
CA ALA A 323 18.53 -2.31 1.47
C ALA A 323 17.90 -2.73 0.14
N ALA A 324 16.58 -2.95 0.12
CA ALA A 324 15.84 -3.30 -1.08
C ALA A 324 15.81 -2.16 -2.10
N GLN A 325 15.53 -0.94 -1.67
CA GLN A 325 15.49 0.23 -2.56
C GLN A 325 16.82 0.44 -3.28
N ARG A 326 17.96 0.29 -2.57
CA ARG A 326 19.28 0.38 -3.20
C ARG A 326 19.50 -0.70 -4.25
N VAL A 327 19.13 -1.95 -3.95
CA VAL A 327 19.26 -3.04 -4.92
C VAL A 327 18.36 -2.82 -6.13
N PHE A 328 17.14 -2.31 -5.93
CA PHE A 328 16.24 -1.99 -7.05
C PHE A 328 16.78 -0.85 -7.92
N ALA A 329 17.37 0.19 -7.33
CA ALA A 329 18.00 1.27 -8.07
C ALA A 329 19.15 0.75 -8.97
N ASP A 330 19.96 -0.16 -8.47
CA ASP A 330 21.06 -0.77 -9.20
C ASP A 330 20.58 -1.75 -10.30
N ARG A 331 19.54 -2.55 -10.01
CA ARG A 331 19.03 -3.60 -10.90
C ARG A 331 18.08 -3.08 -11.97
N PHE A 332 17.33 -2.02 -11.69
CA PHE A 332 16.28 -1.46 -12.55
C PHE A 332 16.49 0.04 -12.85
N PRO A 333 17.68 0.47 -13.31
CA PRO A 333 18.00 1.89 -13.43
C PRO A 333 17.08 2.66 -14.37
N GLY A 334 16.42 1.97 -15.31
CA GLY A 334 15.46 2.57 -16.25
C GLY A 334 13.99 2.55 -15.76
N ALA A 335 13.68 1.78 -14.71
CA ALA A 335 12.32 1.62 -14.20
C ALA A 335 12.15 2.11 -12.75
N PHE A 336 13.21 2.08 -11.96
CA PHE A 336 13.18 2.48 -10.55
C PHE A 336 12.99 4.00 -10.40
N ILE A 337 12.02 4.39 -9.59
CA ILE A 337 11.79 5.78 -9.21
C ILE A 337 11.63 5.82 -7.68
N PRO A 338 12.50 6.56 -6.95
CA PRO A 338 12.34 6.70 -5.51
C PRO A 338 11.06 7.47 -5.17
N ASN A 339 10.32 7.02 -4.16
CA ASN A 339 9.12 7.70 -3.69
C ASN A 339 9.45 8.76 -2.65
N THR A 340 8.71 9.86 -2.66
CA THR A 340 8.71 10.88 -1.59
C THR A 340 7.30 11.44 -1.44
N VAL A 341 6.97 11.91 -0.24
CA VAL A 341 5.69 12.59 0.03
C VAL A 341 5.52 13.78 -0.92
N GLY A 342 4.36 13.92 -1.49
CA GLY A 342 3.99 14.95 -2.47
C GLY A 342 4.29 14.58 -3.92
N THR A 343 5.02 13.49 -4.20
CA THR A 343 5.23 13.03 -5.57
C THR A 343 3.91 12.60 -6.20
N ARG A 344 3.64 13.12 -7.38
CA ARG A 344 2.55 12.67 -8.25
C ARG A 344 3.13 11.90 -9.43
N PHE A 345 2.64 10.69 -9.63
CA PHE A 345 2.97 9.83 -10.77
C PHE A 345 1.86 9.92 -11.79
N ASP A 346 2.15 10.45 -12.99
CA ASP A 346 1.22 10.51 -14.12
C ASP A 346 1.43 9.28 -15.01
N LEU A 347 0.56 8.29 -14.91
CA LEU A 347 0.70 6.96 -15.49
C LEU A 347 -0.26 6.73 -16.67
#